data_3e9c32b2d5d3b4d558c6ed42c5a4bde9
#
_entry.id   3e9c32b2d5d3b4d558c6ed42c5a4bde9
#
_cell.length_a   1.000
_cell.length_b   1.000
_cell.length_c   1.000
_cell.angle_alpha   90.00
_cell.angle_beta   90.00
_cell.angle_gamma   90.00
#
_symmetry.space_group_name_H-M   'P 1'
#
loop_
_entity.id
_entity.type
_entity.pdbx_description
1 polymer ?
#
loop_
_entity_poly.entity_id
_entity_poly.type
_entity_poly.pdbx_seq_one_letter_code
_entity_poly.pdbx_strand_id
1 'polypeptide(L)'
;MLTAFAAVVGGLLPSLCEATPLESQLDCKSSAHRFIAPLVADKSIDARPMRVESNSVNAFKPMQGSQLTAYGFRVYAVLGYEQGDDMFMRGSGQPISESSYGVVVLAAAETVEAKVRESGSTAVVKQIVPMLMTAVFCDGRDARNTTTAGPVTTEASRNR
;
A
#
# COMPACT_ATOMS: atom_id res chain seq x y z
N MET A 1 -13.78 20.58 62.95
CA MET A 1 -13.58 19.42 62.06
C MET A 1 -14.04 19.86 60.68
N LEU A 2 -13.07 20.20 59.79
CA LEU A 2 -13.33 20.55 58.40
C LEU A 2 -12.95 19.35 57.53
N THR A 3 -13.92 18.72 56.90
CA THR A 3 -13.71 17.65 55.91
C THR A 3 -13.60 18.27 54.53
N ALA A 4 -12.40 18.20 53.95
CA ALA A 4 -12.15 18.62 52.57
C ALA A 4 -12.56 17.52 51.58
N PHE A 5 -13.52 17.79 50.70
CA PHE A 5 -13.88 16.94 49.59
C PHE A 5 -12.94 17.24 48.43
N ALA A 6 -12.08 16.29 48.08
CA ALA A 6 -11.29 16.37 46.83
C ALA A 6 -12.14 15.84 45.66
N ALA A 7 -12.54 16.73 44.77
CA ALA A 7 -13.18 16.34 43.50
C ALA A 7 -12.13 15.83 42.50
N VAL A 8 -12.15 14.54 42.20
CA VAL A 8 -11.36 13.95 41.10
C VAL A 8 -12.07 14.27 39.80
N VAL A 9 -11.54 15.22 39.03
CA VAL A 9 -11.97 15.49 37.65
C VAL A 9 -11.30 14.46 36.75
N GLY A 10 -12.01 13.40 36.46
CA GLY A 10 -11.62 12.41 35.45
C GLY A 10 -11.70 13.03 34.06
N GLY A 11 -10.57 13.44 33.49
CA GLY A 11 -10.50 13.94 32.11
C GLY A 11 -10.76 12.80 31.13
N LEU A 12 -11.90 12.83 30.43
CA LEU A 12 -12.12 12.06 29.21
C LEU A 12 -11.22 12.65 28.13
N LEU A 13 -10.07 12.01 27.87
CA LEU A 13 -9.28 12.32 26.68
C LEU A 13 -10.03 11.77 25.47
N PRO A 14 -10.40 12.60 24.48
CA PRO A 14 -10.95 12.11 23.23
C PRO A 14 -9.88 11.23 22.56
N SER A 15 -10.21 9.96 22.26
CA SER A 15 -9.39 9.11 21.43
C SER A 15 -9.33 9.76 20.04
N LEU A 16 -8.21 10.40 19.72
CA LEU A 16 -7.92 10.87 18.38
C LEU A 16 -7.86 9.62 17.49
N CYS A 17 -8.80 9.48 16.58
CA CYS A 17 -8.78 8.44 15.55
C CYS A 17 -7.65 8.81 14.59
N GLU A 18 -6.47 8.25 14.84
CA GLU A 18 -5.28 8.53 14.04
C GLU A 18 -5.38 7.75 12.71
N ALA A 19 -5.18 8.47 11.61
CA ALA A 19 -5.10 7.84 10.30
C ALA A 19 -3.81 7.04 10.19
N THR A 20 -3.89 5.82 9.65
CA THR A 20 -2.72 4.97 9.42
C THR A 20 -2.18 5.20 8.01
N PRO A 21 -1.04 5.86 7.87
CA PRO A 21 -0.44 6.14 6.57
C PRO A 21 0.30 4.92 6.03
N LEU A 22 0.10 4.61 4.75
CA LEU A 22 0.69 3.45 4.06
C LEU A 22 1.82 3.82 3.08
N GLU A 23 2.06 5.10 2.81
CA GLU A 23 3.03 5.54 1.81
C GLU A 23 4.45 5.04 2.03
N SER A 24 4.89 4.89 3.28
CA SER A 24 6.23 4.37 3.60
C SER A 24 6.41 2.90 3.20
N GLN A 25 5.31 2.15 3.07
CA GLN A 25 5.29 0.76 2.65
C GLN A 25 5.12 0.60 1.13
N LEU A 26 4.80 1.69 0.43
CA LEU A 26 4.66 1.75 -1.03
C LEU A 26 5.97 2.23 -1.71
N ASP A 27 7.10 1.81 -1.15
CA ASP A 27 8.45 2.07 -1.68
C ASP A 27 8.89 1.06 -2.76
N CYS A 28 8.03 0.08 -3.06
CA CYS A 28 8.23 -1.01 -4.03
C CYS A 28 9.41 -1.95 -3.75
N LYS A 29 9.85 -2.02 -2.47
CA LYS A 29 10.94 -2.91 -2.03
C LYS A 29 10.47 -4.12 -1.24
N SER A 30 9.17 -4.27 -1.06
CA SER A 30 8.53 -5.33 -0.28
C SER A 30 7.84 -6.35 -1.18
N SER A 31 7.23 -7.38 -0.58
CA SER A 31 6.33 -8.30 -1.26
C SER A 31 4.87 -8.05 -0.86
N ALA A 32 3.92 -8.61 -1.62
CA ALA A 32 2.51 -8.47 -1.30
C ALA A 32 2.18 -9.06 0.07
N HIS A 33 2.76 -10.21 0.43
CA HIS A 33 2.57 -10.82 1.74
C HIS A 33 3.00 -9.86 2.86
N ARG A 34 4.20 -9.30 2.76
CA ARG A 34 4.74 -8.40 3.79
C ARG A 34 3.94 -7.11 3.92
N PHE A 35 3.31 -6.66 2.85
CA PHE A 35 2.46 -5.49 2.87
C PHE A 35 1.07 -5.78 3.44
N ILE A 36 0.45 -6.92 3.06
CA ILE A 36 -0.94 -7.25 3.40
C ILE A 36 -1.08 -7.91 4.78
N ALA A 37 -0.16 -8.85 5.14
CA ALA A 37 -0.31 -9.65 6.35
C ALA A 37 -0.42 -8.81 7.64
N PRO A 38 0.36 -7.74 7.87
CA PRO A 38 0.19 -6.88 9.03
C PRO A 38 -1.19 -6.20 9.08
N LEU A 39 -1.69 -5.73 7.93
CA LEU A 39 -2.99 -5.05 7.85
C LEU A 39 -4.16 -5.99 8.18
N VAL A 40 -4.03 -7.27 7.83
CA VAL A 40 -4.99 -8.31 8.22
C VAL A 40 -4.89 -8.61 9.71
N ALA A 41 -3.67 -8.78 10.24
CA ALA A 41 -3.41 -9.08 11.65
C ALA A 41 -3.94 -7.97 12.57
N ASP A 42 -3.76 -6.71 12.18
CA ASP A 42 -4.24 -5.53 12.91
C ASP A 42 -5.74 -5.26 12.71
N LYS A 43 -6.41 -6.07 11.87
CA LYS A 43 -7.81 -5.86 11.48
C LYS A 43 -8.05 -4.48 10.83
N SER A 44 -7.06 -3.95 10.16
CA SER A 44 -7.17 -2.72 9.36
C SER A 44 -7.90 -2.96 8.04
N ILE A 45 -7.79 -4.19 7.51
CA ILE A 45 -8.52 -4.65 6.33
C ILE A 45 -9.21 -5.99 6.61
N ASP A 46 -10.23 -6.30 5.81
CA ASP A 46 -10.86 -7.62 5.83
C ASP A 46 -9.84 -8.68 5.33
N ALA A 47 -9.75 -9.82 6.01
CA ALA A 47 -8.88 -10.93 5.60
C ALA A 47 -9.38 -11.61 4.30
N ARG A 48 -10.66 -11.44 3.97
CA ARG A 48 -11.25 -11.97 2.75
C ARG A 48 -11.31 -10.87 1.69
N PRO A 49 -10.75 -11.07 0.49
CA PRO A 49 -10.84 -10.09 -0.57
C PRO A 49 -12.30 -9.84 -0.98
N MET A 50 -12.68 -8.58 -1.14
CA MET A 50 -13.99 -8.20 -1.66
C MET A 50 -14.10 -8.46 -3.17
N ARG A 51 -12.96 -8.56 -3.88
CA ARG A 51 -12.88 -8.82 -5.31
C ARG A 51 -11.55 -9.46 -5.67
N VAL A 52 -11.57 -10.39 -6.63
CA VAL A 52 -10.39 -10.97 -7.26
C VAL A 52 -10.47 -10.69 -8.75
N GLU A 53 -9.47 -10.00 -9.27
CA GLU A 53 -9.38 -9.68 -10.70
C GLU A 53 -8.94 -10.91 -11.51
N SER A 54 -9.21 -10.90 -12.81
CA SER A 54 -8.79 -11.99 -13.69
C SER A 54 -7.27 -12.21 -13.68
N ASN A 55 -6.48 -11.14 -13.50
CA ASN A 55 -5.03 -11.17 -13.38
C ASN A 55 -4.53 -11.50 -11.96
N SER A 56 -5.38 -12.07 -11.11
CA SER A 56 -5.13 -12.50 -9.74
C SER A 56 -4.91 -11.38 -8.71
N VAL A 57 -5.03 -10.11 -9.05
CA VAL A 57 -5.01 -9.05 -8.04
C VAL A 57 -6.22 -9.18 -7.12
N ASN A 58 -5.98 -9.31 -5.83
CA ASN A 58 -6.98 -9.35 -4.78
C ASN A 58 -7.18 -7.94 -4.23
N ALA A 59 -8.42 -7.49 -4.13
CA ALA A 59 -8.79 -6.22 -3.54
C ALA A 59 -9.43 -6.44 -2.17
N PHE A 60 -8.81 -5.90 -1.12
CA PHE A 60 -9.26 -6.01 0.27
C PHE A 60 -9.91 -4.71 0.71
N LYS A 61 -11.02 -4.83 1.43
CA LYS A 61 -11.74 -3.67 1.95
C LYS A 61 -11.15 -3.21 3.27
N PRO A 62 -10.90 -1.90 3.48
CA PRO A 62 -10.63 -1.37 4.82
C PRO A 62 -11.78 -1.70 5.79
N MET A 63 -11.44 -2.14 7.00
CA MET A 63 -12.44 -2.43 8.04
C MET A 63 -13.14 -1.15 8.50
N GLN A 64 -14.38 -1.32 8.97
CA GLN A 64 -15.13 -0.20 9.52
C GLN A 64 -14.40 0.37 10.75
N GLY A 65 -14.14 1.68 10.73
CA GLY A 65 -13.39 2.36 11.78
C GLY A 65 -11.89 2.47 11.51
N SER A 66 -11.31 1.70 10.58
CA SER A 66 -9.94 1.92 10.15
C SER A 66 -9.86 3.13 9.20
N GLN A 67 -8.91 4.03 9.44
CA GLN A 67 -8.66 5.20 8.59
C GLN A 67 -7.32 5.04 7.88
N LEU A 68 -7.30 4.19 6.86
CA LEU A 68 -6.11 4.02 6.03
C LEU A 68 -5.97 5.19 5.05
N THR A 69 -4.78 5.73 4.98
CA THR A 69 -4.39 6.77 4.01
C THR A 69 -3.14 6.38 3.24
N ALA A 70 -2.98 6.91 2.05
CA ALA A 70 -1.74 6.84 1.29
C ALA A 70 -1.53 8.16 0.56
N TYR A 71 -0.35 8.74 0.72
CA TYR A 71 -0.01 10.06 0.17
C TYR A 71 -0.99 11.17 0.59
N GLY A 72 -1.61 11.03 1.78
CA GLY A 72 -2.62 11.96 2.31
C GLY A 72 -4.04 11.72 1.78
N PHE A 73 -4.26 10.73 0.89
CA PHE A 73 -5.58 10.39 0.37
C PHE A 73 -6.18 9.19 1.08
N ARG A 74 -7.49 9.16 1.20
CA ARG A 74 -8.21 8.02 1.79
C ARG A 74 -8.09 6.79 0.91
N VAL A 75 -7.74 5.65 1.52
CA VAL A 75 -7.69 4.36 0.85
C VAL A 75 -9.10 3.78 0.74
N TYR A 76 -9.48 3.42 -0.49
CA TYR A 76 -10.72 2.73 -0.82
C TYR A 76 -10.55 1.21 -0.77
N ALA A 77 -9.42 0.71 -1.29
CA ALA A 77 -9.07 -0.69 -1.30
C ALA A 77 -7.57 -0.88 -1.18
N VAL A 78 -7.15 -1.97 -0.55
CA VAL A 78 -5.77 -2.44 -0.53
C VAL A 78 -5.66 -3.58 -1.54
N LEU A 79 -4.63 -3.54 -2.38
CA LEU A 79 -4.42 -4.48 -3.48
C LEU A 79 -3.23 -5.39 -3.17
N GLY A 80 -3.34 -6.67 -3.49
CA GLY A 80 -2.22 -7.59 -3.35
C GLY A 80 -2.39 -8.88 -4.12
N TYR A 81 -1.27 -9.44 -4.52
CA TYR A 81 -1.15 -10.80 -5.04
C TYR A 81 0.30 -11.28 -4.88
N GLU A 82 0.47 -12.51 -4.41
CA GLU A 82 1.75 -13.20 -4.37
C GLU A 82 1.54 -14.64 -4.81
N GLN A 83 2.33 -15.08 -5.76
CA GLN A 83 2.22 -16.43 -6.31
C GLN A 83 2.64 -17.48 -5.28
N GLY A 84 1.77 -18.48 -5.07
CA GLY A 84 2.05 -19.56 -4.13
C GLY A 84 1.78 -19.23 -2.67
N ASP A 85 1.21 -18.08 -2.38
CA ASP A 85 0.80 -17.66 -1.05
C ASP A 85 -0.72 -17.85 -0.85
N ASP A 86 -1.09 -18.66 0.15
CA ASP A 86 -2.49 -19.02 0.45
C ASP A 86 -3.35 -17.85 0.91
N MET A 87 -2.74 -16.70 1.23
CA MET A 87 -3.46 -15.47 1.56
C MET A 87 -4.22 -14.91 0.35
N PHE A 88 -3.75 -15.22 -0.87
CA PHE A 88 -4.27 -14.65 -2.10
C PHE A 88 -5.01 -15.69 -2.94
N MET A 89 -6.17 -15.29 -3.43
CA MET A 89 -6.96 -16.08 -4.36
C MET A 89 -6.47 -15.85 -5.79
N ARG A 90 -6.38 -16.94 -6.55
CA ARG A 90 -6.02 -16.87 -7.97
C ARG A 90 -7.23 -16.49 -8.82
N GLY A 91 -7.04 -15.57 -9.76
CA GLY A 91 -8.00 -15.22 -10.80
C GLY A 91 -8.01 -16.21 -11.96
N SER A 92 -8.92 -16.02 -12.90
CA SER A 92 -9.14 -16.91 -14.05
C SER A 92 -8.10 -16.77 -15.17
N GLY A 93 -7.34 -15.67 -15.17
CA GLY A 93 -6.36 -15.36 -16.21
C GLY A 93 -4.91 -15.51 -15.73
N GLN A 94 -4.00 -14.96 -16.53
CA GLN A 94 -2.58 -14.91 -16.16
C GLN A 94 -2.37 -13.88 -15.05
N PRO A 95 -1.61 -14.22 -13.99
CA PRO A 95 -1.23 -13.28 -12.96
C PRO A 95 -0.48 -12.06 -13.51
N ILE A 96 -0.69 -10.90 -12.90
CA ILE A 96 -0.02 -9.66 -13.30
C ILE A 96 1.50 -9.74 -13.12
N SER A 97 1.93 -10.42 -12.06
CA SER A 97 3.35 -10.67 -11.73
C SER A 97 3.46 -11.79 -10.68
N GLU A 98 4.68 -12.10 -10.23
CA GLU A 98 4.90 -13.03 -9.12
C GLU A 98 4.49 -12.44 -7.76
N SER A 99 4.69 -11.14 -7.58
CA SER A 99 4.23 -10.38 -6.40
C SER A 99 3.89 -8.95 -6.83
N SER A 100 2.73 -8.48 -6.40
CA SER A 100 2.25 -7.13 -6.69
C SER A 100 1.39 -6.63 -5.55
N TYR A 101 1.56 -5.39 -5.12
CA TYR A 101 0.80 -4.81 -4.02
C TYR A 101 0.58 -3.31 -4.21
N GLY A 102 -0.40 -2.76 -3.53
CA GLY A 102 -0.73 -1.36 -3.64
C GLY A 102 -2.05 -0.96 -3.00
N VAL A 103 -2.52 0.20 -3.38
CA VAL A 103 -3.78 0.75 -2.88
C VAL A 103 -4.58 1.41 -3.99
N VAL A 104 -5.89 1.51 -3.80
CA VAL A 104 -6.76 2.41 -4.55
C VAL A 104 -7.12 3.56 -3.63
N VAL A 105 -6.87 4.78 -4.06
CA VAL A 105 -7.19 6.00 -3.31
C VAL A 105 -8.31 6.80 -3.98
N LEU A 106 -9.03 7.58 -3.18
CA LEU A 106 -10.10 8.46 -3.65
C LEU A 106 -9.49 9.83 -4.00
N ALA A 107 -8.87 9.93 -5.16
CA ALA A 107 -8.29 11.15 -5.69
C ALA A 107 -8.05 11.05 -7.21
N ALA A 108 -7.90 12.21 -7.88
CA ALA A 108 -7.53 12.28 -9.29
C ALA A 108 -6.06 11.85 -9.52
N ALA A 109 -5.79 11.21 -10.65
CA ALA A 109 -4.48 10.63 -10.95
C ALA A 109 -3.35 11.66 -10.93
N GLU A 110 -3.56 12.82 -11.49
CA GLU A 110 -2.55 13.88 -11.56
C GLU A 110 -2.08 14.34 -10.18
N THR A 111 -3.03 14.44 -9.23
CA THR A 111 -2.73 14.83 -7.85
C THR A 111 -1.98 13.72 -7.12
N VAL A 112 -2.36 12.46 -7.35
CA VAL A 112 -1.69 11.29 -6.75
C VAL A 112 -0.28 11.15 -7.32
N GLU A 113 -0.08 11.27 -8.64
CA GLU A 113 1.23 11.22 -9.28
C GLU A 113 2.21 12.26 -8.73
N ALA A 114 1.72 13.48 -8.51
CA ALA A 114 2.53 14.54 -7.92
C ALA A 114 3.05 14.13 -6.53
N LYS A 115 2.20 13.56 -5.69
CA LYS A 115 2.55 13.12 -4.34
C LYS A 115 3.47 11.88 -4.33
N VAL A 116 3.22 10.91 -5.19
CA VAL A 116 4.08 9.72 -5.36
C VAL A 116 5.50 10.16 -5.80
N ARG A 117 5.60 11.07 -6.74
CA ARG A 117 6.88 11.61 -7.22
C ARG A 117 7.60 12.41 -6.12
N GLU A 118 6.87 13.23 -5.38
CA GLU A 118 7.41 14.01 -4.25
C GLU A 118 8.01 13.09 -3.15
N SER A 119 7.39 11.93 -2.92
CA SER A 119 7.88 10.95 -1.94
C SER A 119 9.09 10.14 -2.40
N GLY A 120 9.48 10.23 -3.68
CA GLY A 120 10.55 9.43 -4.28
C GLY A 120 10.19 7.96 -4.50
N SER A 121 8.91 7.58 -4.39
CA SER A 121 8.45 6.23 -4.66
C SER A 121 8.50 5.92 -6.16
N THR A 122 8.80 4.65 -6.51
CA THR A 122 8.76 4.12 -7.88
C THR A 122 7.41 3.47 -8.21
N ALA A 123 6.42 3.59 -7.32
CA ALA A 123 5.10 3.03 -7.53
C ALA A 123 4.44 3.57 -8.80
N VAL A 124 3.75 2.68 -9.51
CA VAL A 124 3.02 3.01 -10.72
C VAL A 124 1.66 3.58 -10.36
N VAL A 125 1.31 4.72 -10.94
CA VAL A 125 0.01 5.36 -10.76
C VAL A 125 -0.86 5.09 -11.97
N LYS A 126 -2.09 4.59 -11.74
CA LYS A 126 -3.05 4.29 -12.80
C LYS A 126 -4.44 4.78 -12.43
N GLN A 127 -5.04 5.56 -13.28
CA GLN A 127 -6.42 5.98 -13.13
C GLN A 127 -7.37 4.76 -13.27
N ILE A 128 -8.27 4.59 -12.31
CA ILE A 128 -9.32 3.55 -12.32
C ILE A 128 -10.66 4.16 -12.73
N VAL A 129 -11.06 5.23 -12.06
CA VAL A 129 -12.24 6.02 -12.41
C VAL A 129 -11.79 7.48 -12.60
N PRO A 130 -12.10 8.10 -13.75
CA PRO A 130 -11.68 9.47 -14.02
C PRO A 130 -12.03 10.42 -12.87
N MET A 131 -11.06 11.24 -12.46
CA MET A 131 -11.13 12.25 -11.40
C MET A 131 -11.54 11.74 -10.00
N LEU A 132 -11.81 10.44 -9.83
CA LEU A 132 -12.38 9.92 -8.58
C LEU A 132 -11.50 8.87 -7.91
N MET A 133 -10.97 7.90 -8.66
CA MET A 133 -10.25 6.76 -8.10
C MET A 133 -8.96 6.47 -8.87
N THR A 134 -7.89 6.33 -8.13
CA THR A 134 -6.55 6.07 -8.66
C THR A 134 -5.89 4.92 -7.92
N ALA A 135 -5.33 3.97 -8.66
CA ALA A 135 -4.48 2.93 -8.10
C ALA A 135 -3.03 3.41 -8.05
N VAL A 136 -2.37 3.13 -6.93
CA VAL A 136 -0.93 3.24 -6.73
C VAL A 136 -0.44 1.86 -6.39
N PHE A 137 0.43 1.27 -7.21
CA PHE A 137 0.86 -0.10 -7.00
C PHE A 137 2.33 -0.32 -7.34
N CYS A 138 2.91 -1.29 -6.65
CA CYS A 138 4.24 -1.82 -6.84
C CYS A 138 4.15 -3.15 -7.57
N ASP A 139 4.89 -3.27 -8.67
CA ASP A 139 5.04 -4.52 -9.40
C ASP A 139 6.40 -5.13 -9.04
N GLY A 140 6.43 -6.40 -8.61
CA GLY A 140 7.65 -7.11 -8.22
C GLY A 140 8.72 -7.22 -9.31
N ARG A 141 8.41 -6.78 -10.54
CA ARG A 141 9.40 -6.65 -11.63
C ARG A 141 10.43 -5.55 -11.36
N ASP A 142 10.03 -4.47 -10.68
CA ASP A 142 10.91 -3.34 -10.42
C ASP A 142 11.96 -3.66 -9.34
N ALA A 143 11.62 -4.51 -8.36
CA ALA A 143 12.55 -4.96 -7.33
C ALA A 143 13.73 -5.79 -7.91
N ARG A 144 13.54 -6.48 -9.02
CA ARG A 144 14.58 -7.29 -9.70
C ARG A 144 15.53 -6.45 -10.56
N ASN A 145 15.04 -5.36 -11.15
CA ASN A 145 15.87 -4.49 -11.99
C ASN A 145 16.88 -3.66 -11.17
N THR A 146 16.60 -3.43 -9.90
CA THR A 146 17.51 -2.68 -9.01
C THR A 146 18.71 -3.53 -8.56
N THR A 147 18.60 -4.86 -8.61
CA THR A 147 19.67 -5.78 -8.18
C THR A 147 20.66 -6.10 -9.32
N THR A 148 20.34 -5.79 -10.59
CA THR A 148 21.16 -6.17 -11.75
C THR A 148 22.02 -5.02 -12.30
N ALA A 149 21.99 -3.83 -11.72
CA ALA A 149 22.92 -2.74 -12.04
C ALA A 149 24.27 -2.96 -11.29
N GLY A 150 24.96 -4.03 -11.64
CA GLY A 150 26.38 -4.20 -11.34
C GLY A 150 27.20 -3.15 -12.12
N PRO A 151 28.41 -2.78 -11.65
CA PRO A 151 29.21 -1.73 -12.26
C PRO A 151 29.59 -2.11 -13.67
N VAL A 152 29.23 -1.25 -14.65
CA VAL A 152 29.72 -1.33 -16.01
C VAL A 152 31.23 -1.05 -15.98
N THR A 153 32.03 -2.11 -16.06
CA THR A 153 33.46 -2.00 -16.28
C THR A 153 33.67 -1.52 -17.70
N THR A 154 33.98 -0.25 -17.85
CA THR A 154 34.46 0.32 -19.12
C THR A 154 35.83 -0.26 -19.41
N GLU A 155 35.87 -1.33 -20.19
CA GLU A 155 37.11 -1.85 -20.75
C GLU A 155 37.50 -0.96 -21.94
N ALA A 156 38.46 -0.07 -21.68
CA ALA A 156 39.08 0.73 -22.70
C ALA A 156 39.87 -0.18 -23.66
N SER A 157 39.29 -0.42 -24.83
CA SER A 157 40.03 -1.04 -25.93
C SER A 157 41.16 -0.11 -26.40
N ARG A 158 42.35 -0.43 -25.92
CA ARG A 158 43.60 0.11 -26.44
C ARG A 158 43.96 -0.77 -27.65
N ASN A 159 43.70 -0.26 -28.88
CA ASN A 159 44.21 -0.89 -30.08
C ASN A 159 45.26 0.00 -30.75
N ARG A 160 46.41 -0.58 -30.92
CA ARG A 160 47.54 -0.06 -31.71
C ARG A 160 47.29 -0.30 -33.18
#